data_980108dedf52e9af8ce98689ef3e391c
#
_entry.id   980108dedf52e9af8ce98689ef3e391c
#
_cell.length_a   1.000
_cell.length_b   1.000
_cell.length_c   1.000
_cell.angle_alpha   90.00
_cell.angle_beta   90.00
_cell.angle_gamma   90.00
#
_symmetry.space_group_name_H-M   'P 1'
#
loop_
_entity.id
_entity.type
_entity.pdbx_description
1 polymer ?
#
loop_
_entity_poly.entity_id
_entity_poly.type
_entity_poly.pdbx_seq_one_letter_code
_entity_poly.pdbx_strand_id
1 'polypeptide(L)'
;MPDNLKNTLQIGDVHITGLSDGSVSFDPRVLFPEESLDIWEPYYDRFPEYFSGQFFQNNLGSFVFTSGGKRVLADSGFGPHGDMLGHPAPGELITDFERNGIELDSIDTVFLTHLHGDHVGWNLREDLPERPLSFPNARYRDHEADWKHFTTAEMLADTNRGEATNRSVMPLEKQGVLDLMDGETELAPGVTAFPTPGHTPGHMSLLVASKNERALLVGDILGSPMQAT
;
A
#
# COMPACT_ATOMS: atom_id res chain seq x y z
N MET A 1 -3.55 -3.90 19.73
CA MET A 1 -4.72 -4.64 19.21
C MET A 1 -4.80 -5.97 19.94
N PRO A 2 -5.97 -6.54 20.24
CA PRO A 2 -6.02 -7.87 20.86
C PRO A 2 -5.44 -8.91 19.90
N ASP A 3 -4.57 -9.78 20.43
CA ASP A 3 -3.73 -10.78 19.72
C ASP A 3 -4.49 -11.88 18.96
N ASN A 4 -5.77 -11.73 18.65
CA ASN A 4 -6.61 -12.79 18.09
C ASN A 4 -7.45 -12.39 16.85
N LEU A 5 -7.29 -11.19 16.31
CA LEU A 5 -7.84 -10.90 15.01
C LEU A 5 -6.80 -11.36 13.96
N LYS A 6 -6.96 -12.59 13.50
CA LYS A 6 -6.32 -12.98 12.22
C LYS A 6 -6.89 -12.03 11.18
N ASN A 7 -6.06 -11.09 10.70
CA ASN A 7 -6.39 -10.17 9.61
C ASN A 7 -6.48 -10.94 8.29
N THR A 8 -7.31 -11.98 8.26
CA THR A 8 -7.44 -12.87 7.11
C THR A 8 -8.87 -12.92 6.64
N LEU A 9 -9.05 -12.89 5.33
CA LEU A 9 -10.32 -13.03 4.67
C LEU A 9 -10.21 -14.10 3.57
N GLN A 10 -11.24 -14.92 3.40
CA GLN A 10 -11.34 -15.89 2.32
C GLN A 10 -12.43 -15.44 1.35
N ILE A 11 -12.08 -15.35 0.07
CA ILE A 11 -13.03 -15.07 -1.04
C ILE A 11 -12.93 -16.23 -2.04
N GLY A 12 -13.86 -17.15 -1.95
CA GLY A 12 -13.81 -18.38 -2.73
C GLY A 12 -12.51 -19.16 -2.51
N ASP A 13 -11.65 -19.23 -3.52
CA ASP A 13 -10.33 -19.88 -3.46
C ASP A 13 -9.18 -18.91 -3.17
N VAL A 14 -9.46 -17.62 -3.07
CA VAL A 14 -8.46 -16.59 -2.77
C VAL A 14 -8.37 -16.36 -1.27
N HIS A 15 -7.18 -16.53 -0.70
CA HIS A 15 -6.88 -16.18 0.68
C HIS A 15 -6.21 -14.81 0.74
N ILE A 16 -6.73 -13.91 1.59
CA ILE A 16 -6.22 -12.55 1.78
C ILE A 16 -5.70 -12.42 3.20
N THR A 17 -4.46 -11.97 3.36
CA THR A 17 -3.88 -11.61 4.66
C THR A 17 -3.61 -10.12 4.67
N GLY A 18 -4.23 -9.38 5.59
CA GLY A 18 -3.90 -7.98 5.85
C GLY A 18 -2.63 -7.89 6.69
N LEU A 19 -1.74 -7.02 6.29
CA LEU A 19 -0.49 -6.69 6.97
C LEU A 19 -0.47 -5.20 7.31
N SER A 20 0.36 -4.81 8.25
CA SER A 20 0.51 -3.43 8.69
C SER A 20 1.97 -3.02 8.77
N ASP A 21 2.29 -1.87 8.20
CA ASP A 21 3.57 -1.19 8.37
C ASP A 21 3.58 -0.26 9.61
N GLY A 22 2.53 -0.37 10.42
CA GLY A 22 2.27 0.45 11.57
C GLY A 22 1.18 1.50 11.32
N SER A 23 1.00 2.39 12.29
CA SER A 23 -0.01 3.45 12.21
C SER A 23 0.62 4.81 12.44
N VAL A 24 0.14 5.80 11.72
CA VAL A 24 0.50 7.20 11.89
C VAL A 24 -0.69 7.96 12.47
N SER A 25 -0.41 8.85 13.42
CA SER A 25 -1.43 9.66 14.08
C SER A 25 -1.23 11.13 13.72
N PHE A 26 -2.22 11.76 13.14
CA PHE A 26 -2.13 13.19 12.76
C PHE A 26 -3.48 13.90 12.87
N ASP A 27 -3.40 15.23 12.91
CA ASP A 27 -4.58 16.10 12.81
C ASP A 27 -5.29 15.83 11.46
N PRO A 28 -6.61 15.59 11.44
CA PRO A 28 -7.33 15.35 10.19
C PRO A 28 -7.10 16.40 9.09
N ARG A 29 -6.78 17.64 9.48
CA ARG A 29 -6.48 18.74 8.54
C ARG A 29 -5.17 18.57 7.77
N VAL A 30 -4.33 17.61 8.15
CA VAL A 30 -3.14 17.25 7.35
C VAL A 30 -3.57 16.65 6.01
N LEU A 31 -4.61 15.83 6.01
CA LEU A 31 -5.18 15.24 4.78
C LEU A 31 -6.31 16.09 4.18
N PHE A 32 -7.04 16.81 5.02
CA PHE A 32 -8.23 17.59 4.62
C PHE A 32 -8.09 19.04 5.11
N PRO A 33 -7.15 19.81 4.53
CA PRO A 33 -6.79 21.13 5.04
C PRO A 33 -7.92 22.20 4.93
N GLU A 34 -8.86 21.97 4.02
CA GLU A 34 -10.00 22.88 3.81
C GLU A 34 -11.17 22.60 4.78
N GLU A 35 -11.11 21.48 5.52
CA GLU A 35 -12.19 21.07 6.40
C GLU A 35 -11.98 21.55 7.84
N SER A 36 -13.06 21.97 8.49
CA SER A 36 -13.02 22.33 9.91
C SER A 36 -13.09 21.09 10.81
N LEU A 37 -12.57 21.17 12.03
CA LEU A 37 -12.53 20.02 12.96
C LEU A 37 -13.93 19.54 13.38
N ASP A 38 -14.92 20.40 13.39
CA ASP A 38 -16.30 20.07 13.80
C ASP A 38 -17.00 19.08 12.87
N ILE A 39 -16.60 18.98 11.61
CA ILE A 39 -17.15 17.95 10.71
C ILE A 39 -16.80 16.53 11.17
N TRP A 40 -15.72 16.36 11.96
CA TRP A 40 -15.26 15.07 12.43
C TRP A 40 -15.96 14.59 13.72
N GLU A 41 -16.63 15.50 14.47
CA GLU A 41 -17.29 15.16 15.73
C GLU A 41 -18.26 13.97 15.61
N PRO A 42 -19.13 13.87 14.57
CA PRO A 42 -20.04 12.73 14.44
C PRO A 42 -19.33 11.38 14.21
N TYR A 43 -18.07 11.42 13.81
CA TYR A 43 -17.31 10.21 13.49
C TYR A 43 -16.52 9.67 14.68
N TYR A 44 -16.20 10.48 15.70
CA TYR A 44 -15.45 10.03 16.87
C TYR A 44 -16.16 8.88 17.62
N ASP A 45 -17.46 8.98 17.77
CA ASP A 45 -18.26 7.93 18.43
C ASP A 45 -18.62 6.78 17.48
N ARG A 46 -18.75 7.07 16.19
CA ARG A 46 -19.17 6.09 15.18
C ARG A 46 -18.03 5.17 14.74
N PHE A 47 -16.80 5.68 14.73
CA PHE A 47 -15.59 4.99 14.29
C PHE A 47 -14.42 5.22 15.27
N PRO A 48 -14.60 4.85 16.56
CA PRO A 48 -13.62 5.17 17.60
C PRO A 48 -12.24 4.53 17.35
N GLU A 49 -12.16 3.43 16.57
CA GLU A 49 -10.92 2.76 16.22
C GLU A 49 -10.03 3.58 15.28
N TYR A 50 -10.60 4.57 14.59
CA TYR A 50 -9.86 5.48 13.68
C TYR A 50 -9.43 6.77 14.36
N PHE A 51 -9.68 6.94 15.66
CA PHE A 51 -9.32 8.16 16.36
C PHE A 51 -8.64 7.89 17.70
N SER A 52 -7.68 8.75 18.05
CA SER A 52 -7.12 8.87 19.39
C SER A 52 -7.36 10.32 19.86
N GLY A 53 -8.43 10.53 20.65
CA GLY A 53 -8.94 11.87 20.89
C GLY A 53 -9.42 12.49 19.57
N GLN A 54 -8.86 13.63 19.20
CA GLN A 54 -9.16 14.30 17.93
C GLN A 54 -8.21 13.93 16.77
N PHE A 55 -7.18 13.10 17.03
CA PHE A 55 -6.21 12.71 16.02
C PHE A 55 -6.69 11.48 15.25
N PHE A 56 -6.62 11.57 13.94
CA PHE A 56 -6.92 10.47 13.04
C PHE A 56 -5.78 9.44 13.08
N GLN A 57 -6.15 8.16 13.22
CA GLN A 57 -5.22 7.03 13.22
C GLN A 57 -5.27 6.38 11.83
N ASN A 58 -4.24 6.59 11.02
CA ASN A 58 -4.13 5.95 9.72
C ASN A 58 -3.22 4.73 9.80
N ASN A 59 -3.74 3.56 9.45
CA ASN A 59 -2.94 2.35 9.33
C ASN A 59 -2.29 2.28 7.94
N LEU A 60 -0.98 2.08 7.90
CA LEU A 60 -0.23 1.87 6.66
C LEU A 60 -0.37 0.39 6.28
N GLY A 61 -1.43 0.07 5.55
CA GLY A 61 -1.86 -1.29 5.27
C GLY A 61 -1.29 -1.85 3.98
N SER A 62 -0.95 -3.14 4.00
CA SER A 62 -0.59 -3.94 2.83
C SER A 62 -1.39 -5.25 2.83
N PHE A 63 -1.54 -5.91 1.69
CA PHE A 63 -2.31 -7.14 1.59
C PHE A 63 -1.59 -8.20 0.78
N VAL A 64 -1.52 -9.42 1.32
CA VAL A 64 -1.05 -10.60 0.57
C VAL A 64 -2.23 -11.42 0.10
N PHE A 65 -2.36 -11.59 -1.22
CA PHE A 65 -3.34 -12.45 -1.88
C PHE A 65 -2.67 -13.76 -2.26
N THR A 66 -3.20 -14.87 -1.79
CA THR A 66 -2.72 -16.20 -2.17
C THR A 66 -3.80 -16.92 -2.99
N SER A 67 -3.49 -17.25 -4.24
CA SER A 67 -4.40 -17.93 -5.16
C SER A 67 -3.65 -18.71 -6.23
N GLY A 68 -4.10 -19.94 -6.57
CA GLY A 68 -3.52 -20.75 -7.62
C GLY A 68 -2.02 -21.04 -7.46
N GLY A 69 -1.53 -21.09 -6.23
CA GLY A 69 -0.09 -21.25 -5.92
C GLY A 69 0.76 -19.99 -6.10
N LYS A 70 0.13 -18.84 -6.35
CA LYS A 70 0.78 -17.52 -6.47
C LYS A 70 0.51 -16.67 -5.26
N ARG A 71 1.47 -15.82 -4.90
CA ARG A 71 1.36 -14.79 -3.87
C ARG A 71 1.60 -13.41 -4.45
N VAL A 72 0.59 -12.54 -4.33
CA VAL A 72 0.63 -11.13 -4.74
C VAL A 72 0.59 -10.27 -3.49
N LEU A 73 1.60 -9.43 -3.30
CA LEU A 73 1.59 -8.37 -2.31
C LEU A 73 1.04 -7.10 -2.96
N ALA A 74 0.01 -6.50 -2.40
CA ALA A 74 -0.45 -5.16 -2.77
C ALA A 74 0.15 -4.14 -1.81
N ASP A 75 0.94 -3.25 -2.35
CA ASP A 75 1.72 -2.21 -1.72
C ASP A 75 2.78 -2.71 -0.71
N SER A 76 3.84 -1.94 -0.55
CA SER A 76 4.98 -2.30 0.30
C SER A 76 5.20 -1.31 1.45
N GLY A 77 4.15 -0.62 1.90
CA GLY A 77 4.21 0.26 3.06
C GLY A 77 5.10 1.49 2.89
N PHE A 78 5.33 2.19 3.99
CA PHE A 78 6.15 3.41 4.05
C PHE A 78 7.66 3.12 4.16
N GLY A 79 8.01 1.99 4.76
CA GLY A 79 9.41 1.62 4.94
C GLY A 79 10.06 2.17 6.22
N PRO A 80 11.37 1.92 6.41
CA PRO A 80 12.09 2.23 7.64
C PRO A 80 12.55 3.70 7.70
N HIS A 81 11.69 4.65 7.32
CA HIS A 81 12.07 6.06 7.15
C HIS A 81 11.80 6.94 8.38
N GLY A 82 11.10 6.39 9.37
CA GLY A 82 10.92 6.97 10.69
C GLY A 82 9.91 8.11 10.80
N ASP A 83 9.64 8.86 9.74
CA ASP A 83 8.75 10.02 9.76
C ASP A 83 7.94 10.16 8.48
N MET A 84 6.63 10.29 8.63
CA MET A 84 5.69 10.55 7.54
C MET A 84 4.98 11.88 7.81
N LEU A 85 5.23 12.90 7.00
CA LEU A 85 4.64 14.24 7.11
C LEU A 85 4.85 14.89 8.50
N GLY A 86 6.02 14.68 9.15
CA GLY A 86 6.31 15.19 10.49
C GLY A 86 5.76 14.31 11.62
N HIS A 87 5.27 13.08 11.32
CA HIS A 87 4.72 12.15 12.29
C HIS A 87 5.48 10.82 12.28
N PRO A 88 5.84 10.24 13.43
CA PRO A 88 6.55 8.97 13.48
C PRO A 88 5.78 7.86 12.77
N ALA A 89 6.46 7.19 11.85
CA ALA A 89 5.98 6.02 11.13
C ALA A 89 6.87 4.82 11.47
N PRO A 90 6.32 3.74 12.06
CA PRO A 90 7.14 2.67 12.64
C PRO A 90 7.95 1.85 11.62
N GLY A 91 7.43 1.63 10.42
CA GLY A 91 8.09 0.79 9.42
C GLY A 91 8.12 -0.69 9.84
N GLU A 92 6.97 -1.25 10.21
CA GLU A 92 6.85 -2.60 10.81
C GLU A 92 6.51 -3.71 9.83
N LEU A 93 6.33 -3.43 8.54
CA LEU A 93 5.82 -4.41 7.56
C LEU A 93 6.64 -5.70 7.54
N ILE A 94 7.96 -5.61 7.54
CA ILE A 94 8.84 -6.80 7.53
C ILE A 94 8.62 -7.66 8.79
N THR A 95 8.51 -7.01 9.94
CA THR A 95 8.20 -7.71 11.21
C THR A 95 6.79 -8.32 11.18
N ASP A 96 5.84 -7.67 10.50
CA ASP A 96 4.48 -8.19 10.39
C ASP A 96 4.39 -9.39 9.42
N PHE A 97 5.20 -9.42 8.38
CA PHE A 97 5.43 -10.62 7.56
C PHE A 97 5.89 -11.81 8.42
N GLU A 98 6.90 -11.59 9.28
CA GLU A 98 7.42 -12.61 10.20
C GLU A 98 6.34 -13.09 11.19
N ARG A 99 5.57 -12.17 11.80
CA ARG A 99 4.45 -12.49 12.71
C ARG A 99 3.38 -13.35 12.06
N ASN A 100 3.15 -13.17 10.76
CA ASN A 100 2.17 -13.93 9.98
C ASN A 100 2.77 -15.21 9.35
N GLY A 101 4.06 -15.48 9.53
CA GLY A 101 4.73 -16.65 8.99
C GLY A 101 4.80 -16.66 7.45
N ILE A 102 4.89 -15.47 6.84
CA ILE A 102 5.00 -15.32 5.39
C ILE A 102 6.45 -14.94 5.04
N GLU A 103 7.13 -15.83 4.32
CA GLU A 103 8.51 -15.59 3.88
C GLU A 103 8.51 -14.54 2.75
N LEU A 104 9.44 -13.58 2.80
CA LEU A 104 9.55 -12.49 1.81
C LEU A 104 9.87 -13.03 0.41
N ASP A 105 10.67 -14.09 0.30
CA ASP A 105 11.03 -14.73 -0.95
C ASP A 105 9.91 -15.59 -1.56
N SER A 106 8.80 -15.77 -0.82
CA SER A 106 7.61 -16.47 -1.29
C SER A 106 6.65 -15.58 -2.10
N ILE A 107 6.91 -14.28 -2.17
CA ILE A 107 6.11 -13.33 -2.95
C ILE A 107 6.52 -13.42 -4.44
N ASP A 108 5.56 -13.70 -5.30
CA ASP A 108 5.76 -13.78 -6.76
C ASP A 108 5.60 -12.41 -7.44
N THR A 109 4.72 -11.58 -6.90
CA THR A 109 4.40 -10.25 -7.47
C THR A 109 4.23 -9.24 -6.35
N VAL A 110 4.89 -8.09 -6.46
CA VAL A 110 4.56 -6.88 -5.72
C VAL A 110 3.78 -5.99 -6.69
N PHE A 111 2.52 -5.76 -6.39
CA PHE A 111 1.64 -4.86 -7.12
C PHE A 111 1.57 -3.54 -6.37
N LEU A 112 1.94 -2.45 -7.03
CA LEU A 112 1.88 -1.10 -6.49
C LEU A 112 0.57 -0.47 -6.99
N THR A 113 -0.32 -0.11 -6.05
CA THR A 113 -1.58 0.56 -6.41
C THR A 113 -1.31 1.92 -7.04
N HIS A 114 -0.25 2.59 -6.55
CA HIS A 114 0.28 3.84 -7.05
C HIS A 114 1.67 4.12 -6.43
N LEU A 115 2.34 5.22 -6.83
CA LEU A 115 3.73 5.46 -6.45
C LEU A 115 3.95 6.51 -5.34
N HIS A 116 2.98 6.74 -4.45
CA HIS A 116 3.24 7.52 -3.23
C HIS A 116 4.17 6.77 -2.26
N GLY A 117 4.84 7.53 -1.39
CA GLY A 117 5.92 7.02 -0.56
C GLY A 117 5.52 5.93 0.43
N ASP A 118 4.29 5.98 0.90
CA ASP A 118 3.71 5.03 1.85
C ASP A 118 3.19 3.72 1.21
N HIS A 119 3.36 3.58 -0.11
CA HIS A 119 3.03 2.37 -0.87
C HIS A 119 4.25 1.65 -1.44
N VAL A 120 5.42 2.30 -1.48
CA VAL A 120 6.63 1.81 -2.16
C VAL A 120 7.85 1.65 -1.22
N GLY A 121 7.69 1.94 0.06
CA GLY A 121 8.81 2.13 1.00
C GLY A 121 9.65 0.88 1.24
N TRP A 122 9.05 -0.30 1.34
CA TRP A 122 9.77 -1.56 1.50
C TRP A 122 10.04 -2.30 0.17
N ASN A 123 10.05 -1.61 -0.96
CA ASN A 123 10.54 -2.25 -2.19
C ASN A 123 11.99 -2.71 -2.05
N LEU A 124 12.80 -1.96 -1.27
CA LEU A 124 14.17 -2.33 -0.91
C LEU A 124 14.35 -2.37 0.60
N ARG A 125 15.27 -3.22 1.07
CA ARG A 125 15.72 -3.32 2.47
C ARG A 125 16.67 -2.17 2.79
N GLU A 126 16.14 -0.97 2.96
CA GLU A 126 16.93 0.22 3.28
C GLU A 126 17.50 0.22 4.70
N ASP A 127 17.00 -0.67 5.54
CA ASP A 127 17.54 -1.02 6.85
C ASP A 127 18.85 -1.84 6.76
N LEU A 128 19.23 -2.33 5.56
CA LEU A 128 20.45 -3.08 5.30
C LEU A 128 21.44 -2.28 4.43
N PRO A 129 22.77 -2.44 4.64
CA PRO A 129 23.79 -1.64 3.93
C PRO A 129 23.76 -1.77 2.41
N GLU A 130 23.41 -2.93 1.86
CA GLU A 130 23.42 -3.23 0.42
C GLU A 130 22.09 -2.88 -0.24
N ARG A 131 21.06 -2.54 0.53
CA ARG A 131 19.71 -2.21 0.07
C ARG A 131 19.16 -3.20 -0.97
N PRO A 132 19.16 -4.52 -0.66
CA PRO A 132 18.63 -5.52 -1.59
C PRO A 132 17.11 -5.37 -1.74
N LEU A 133 16.55 -6.02 -2.78
CA LEU A 133 15.10 -6.14 -2.91
C LEU A 133 14.51 -6.83 -1.67
N SER A 134 13.44 -6.30 -1.11
CA SER A 134 12.75 -6.93 0.01
C SER A 134 12.07 -8.23 -0.40
N PHE A 135 11.62 -8.30 -1.64
CA PHE A 135 10.94 -9.47 -2.22
C PHE A 135 11.76 -9.98 -3.42
N PRO A 136 12.83 -10.77 -3.17
CA PRO A 136 13.87 -11.04 -4.17
C PRO A 136 13.41 -11.87 -5.36
N ASN A 137 12.32 -12.64 -5.21
CA ASN A 137 11.76 -13.48 -6.28
C ASN A 137 10.59 -12.81 -7.01
N ALA A 138 10.18 -11.60 -6.57
CA ALA A 138 9.01 -10.94 -7.11
C ALA A 138 9.30 -10.17 -8.41
N ARG A 139 8.29 -10.10 -9.29
CA ARG A 139 8.15 -9.03 -10.27
C ARG A 139 7.35 -7.89 -9.64
N TYR A 140 7.83 -6.66 -9.79
CA TYR A 140 7.14 -5.45 -9.34
C TYR A 140 6.29 -4.93 -10.49
N ARG A 141 5.05 -4.57 -10.21
CA ARG A 141 4.10 -4.11 -11.22
C ARG A 141 3.48 -2.79 -10.84
N ASP A 142 3.51 -1.84 -11.76
CA ASP A 142 2.94 -0.51 -11.64
C ASP A 142 2.23 -0.13 -12.94
N HIS A 143 1.34 0.86 -12.90
CA HIS A 143 0.69 1.38 -14.09
C HIS A 143 1.60 2.39 -14.82
N GLU A 144 1.67 2.30 -16.17
CA GLU A 144 2.55 3.15 -16.98
C GLU A 144 2.28 4.66 -16.81
N ALA A 145 1.04 5.05 -16.47
CA ALA A 145 0.70 6.44 -16.26
C ALA A 145 1.31 7.01 -14.98
N ASP A 146 1.39 6.21 -13.89
CA ASP A 146 2.08 6.62 -12.67
C ASP A 146 3.60 6.65 -12.90
N TRP A 147 4.16 5.63 -13.52
CA TRP A 147 5.56 5.66 -13.93
C TRP A 147 5.89 6.94 -14.71
N LYS A 148 5.11 7.26 -15.76
CA LYS A 148 5.31 8.48 -16.56
C LYS A 148 5.20 9.76 -15.74
N HIS A 149 4.28 9.82 -14.78
CA HIS A 149 4.06 10.99 -13.94
C HIS A 149 5.21 11.18 -12.94
N PHE A 150 5.52 10.14 -12.16
CA PHE A 150 6.47 10.21 -11.05
C PHE A 150 7.94 10.18 -11.49
N THR A 151 8.25 9.80 -12.75
CA THR A 151 9.61 9.79 -13.29
C THR A 151 9.93 10.95 -14.21
N THR A 152 9.09 12.00 -14.28
CA THR A 152 9.44 13.24 -14.96
C THR A 152 10.67 13.89 -14.30
N ALA A 153 11.49 14.59 -15.09
CA ALA A 153 12.67 15.26 -14.56
C ALA A 153 12.32 16.27 -13.44
N GLU A 154 11.15 16.92 -13.53
CA GLU A 154 10.64 17.83 -12.52
C GLU A 154 10.33 17.10 -11.21
N MET A 155 9.59 15.97 -11.28
CA MET A 155 9.25 15.17 -10.11
C MET A 155 10.50 14.57 -9.43
N LEU A 156 11.42 14.02 -10.21
CA LEU A 156 12.66 13.43 -9.67
C LEU A 156 13.59 14.46 -9.05
N ALA A 157 13.52 15.72 -9.47
CA ALA A 157 14.29 16.84 -8.89
C ALA A 157 13.64 17.42 -7.61
N ASP A 158 12.37 17.17 -7.38
CA ASP A 158 11.66 17.58 -6.17
C ASP A 158 12.09 16.70 -4.99
N THR A 159 12.75 17.29 -4.01
CA THR A 159 13.28 16.57 -2.83
C THR A 159 12.21 16.02 -1.90
N ASN A 160 10.96 16.47 -2.02
CA ASN A 160 9.85 15.96 -1.21
C ASN A 160 9.05 14.91 -1.99
N ARG A 161 8.60 15.25 -3.22
CA ARG A 161 7.72 14.37 -4.01
C ARG A 161 8.48 13.26 -4.72
N GLY A 162 9.69 13.54 -5.22
CA GLY A 162 10.51 12.59 -5.94
C GLY A 162 11.37 11.68 -5.08
N GLU A 163 11.46 11.94 -3.79
CA GLU A 163 12.35 11.17 -2.90
C GLU A 163 12.03 9.69 -2.90
N ALA A 164 10.78 9.31 -2.64
CA ALA A 164 10.35 7.92 -2.60
C ALA A 164 10.56 7.22 -3.95
N THR A 165 10.22 7.89 -5.06
CA THR A 165 10.43 7.37 -6.41
C THR A 165 11.91 7.10 -6.69
N ASN A 166 12.78 8.09 -6.41
CA ASN A 166 14.23 7.94 -6.58
C ASN A 166 14.82 6.80 -5.75
N ARG A 167 14.34 6.67 -4.51
CA ARG A 167 14.87 5.76 -3.52
C ARG A 167 14.37 4.32 -3.73
N SER A 168 13.07 4.16 -4.00
CA SER A 168 12.39 2.86 -3.88
C SER A 168 11.81 2.34 -5.20
N VAL A 169 11.65 3.18 -6.25
CA VAL A 169 11.05 2.78 -7.54
C VAL A 169 12.08 2.74 -8.65
N MET A 170 12.89 3.80 -8.82
CA MET A 170 13.94 3.83 -9.85
C MET A 170 14.93 2.66 -9.77
N PRO A 171 15.31 2.15 -8.58
CA PRO A 171 16.14 0.95 -8.51
C PRO A 171 15.49 -0.32 -9.08
N LEU A 172 14.16 -0.45 -9.05
CA LEU A 172 13.45 -1.60 -9.61
C LEU A 172 13.62 -1.68 -11.13
N GLU A 173 13.48 -0.53 -11.80
CA GLU A 173 13.69 -0.40 -13.25
C GLU A 173 15.14 -0.75 -13.59
N LYS A 174 16.11 -0.16 -12.88
CA LYS A 174 17.54 -0.41 -13.10
C LYS A 174 17.94 -1.87 -12.92
N GLN A 175 17.28 -2.60 -12.03
CA GLN A 175 17.48 -4.04 -11.81
C GLN A 175 16.67 -4.90 -12.79
N GLY A 176 15.82 -4.31 -13.64
CA GLY A 176 15.01 -5.03 -14.61
C GLY A 176 13.90 -5.90 -14.02
N VAL A 177 13.43 -5.55 -12.81
CA VAL A 177 12.37 -6.29 -12.11
C VAL A 177 11.01 -5.59 -12.14
N LEU A 178 10.93 -4.38 -12.69
CA LEU A 178 9.70 -3.62 -12.86
C LEU A 178 9.02 -3.95 -14.19
N ASP A 179 7.73 -4.29 -14.14
CA ASP A 179 6.83 -4.45 -15.29
C ASP A 179 5.77 -3.36 -15.27
N LEU A 180 5.64 -2.60 -16.34
CA LEU A 180 4.60 -1.60 -16.47
C LEU A 180 3.34 -2.22 -17.07
N MET A 181 2.19 -1.88 -16.50
CA MET A 181 0.87 -2.32 -16.95
C MET A 181 0.15 -1.17 -17.68
N ASP A 182 -0.69 -1.52 -18.64
CA ASP A 182 -1.54 -0.59 -19.39
C ASP A 182 -2.96 -1.17 -19.43
N GLY A 183 -3.71 -0.97 -18.35
CA GLY A 183 -5.09 -1.43 -18.22
C GLY A 183 -5.28 -2.63 -17.29
N GLU A 184 -6.42 -3.32 -17.48
CA GLU A 184 -6.81 -4.46 -16.64
C GLU A 184 -5.84 -5.64 -16.80
N THR A 185 -5.37 -6.17 -15.67
CA THR A 185 -4.35 -7.23 -15.65
C THR A 185 -4.64 -8.25 -14.55
N GLU A 186 -4.75 -9.54 -14.90
CA GLU A 186 -4.81 -10.61 -13.91
C GLU A 186 -3.42 -10.85 -13.30
N LEU A 187 -3.30 -10.75 -11.98
CA LEU A 187 -2.06 -10.93 -11.23
C LEU A 187 -1.91 -12.36 -10.68
N ALA A 188 -3.04 -12.97 -10.32
CA ALA A 188 -3.17 -14.36 -9.92
C ALA A 188 -4.60 -14.82 -10.22
N PRO A 189 -4.92 -16.13 -10.27
CA PRO A 189 -6.27 -16.59 -10.53
C PRO A 189 -7.32 -15.94 -9.63
N GLY A 190 -8.22 -15.16 -10.23
CA GLY A 190 -9.26 -14.42 -9.51
C GLY A 190 -8.80 -13.15 -8.79
N VAL A 191 -7.58 -12.67 -9.04
CA VAL A 191 -7.06 -11.39 -8.53
C VAL A 191 -6.67 -10.52 -9.71
N THR A 192 -7.45 -9.49 -9.99
CA THR A 192 -7.31 -8.64 -11.17
C THR A 192 -7.12 -7.18 -10.78
N ALA A 193 -6.03 -6.58 -11.24
CA ALA A 193 -5.79 -5.14 -11.16
C ALA A 193 -6.55 -4.42 -12.28
N PHE A 194 -7.15 -3.26 -11.99
CA PHE A 194 -7.81 -2.43 -13.00
C PHE A 194 -7.63 -0.94 -12.68
N PRO A 195 -7.55 -0.09 -13.73
CA PRO A 195 -7.31 1.34 -13.55
C PRO A 195 -8.44 2.05 -12.82
N THR A 196 -8.08 2.87 -11.84
CA THR A 196 -8.98 3.75 -11.09
C THR A 196 -8.31 5.12 -10.89
N PRO A 197 -7.99 5.82 -11.99
CA PRO A 197 -7.26 7.08 -11.93
C PRO A 197 -8.05 8.16 -11.19
N GLY A 198 -7.34 9.03 -10.49
CA GLY A 198 -7.91 10.14 -9.70
C GLY A 198 -6.95 10.60 -8.62
N HIS A 199 -6.68 9.76 -7.64
CA HIS A 199 -5.70 10.02 -6.58
C HIS A 199 -4.30 10.22 -7.18
N THR A 200 -3.90 9.33 -8.11
CA THR A 200 -2.82 9.54 -9.05
C THR A 200 -3.27 9.22 -10.48
N PRO A 201 -2.52 9.64 -11.53
CA PRO A 201 -2.90 9.37 -12.92
C PRO A 201 -2.99 7.88 -13.27
N GLY A 202 -2.17 7.05 -12.63
CA GLY A 202 -2.11 5.60 -12.86
C GLY A 202 -2.61 4.76 -11.69
N HIS A 203 -3.33 5.35 -10.73
CA HIS A 203 -3.88 4.60 -9.60
C HIS A 203 -4.69 3.40 -10.07
N MET A 204 -4.49 2.26 -9.41
CA MET A 204 -5.19 1.00 -9.69
C MET A 204 -5.82 0.41 -8.42
N SER A 205 -6.94 -0.27 -8.60
CA SER A 205 -7.60 -1.09 -7.57
C SER A 205 -7.48 -2.58 -7.90
N LEU A 206 -7.72 -3.46 -6.91
CA LEU A 206 -7.79 -4.91 -7.13
C LEU A 206 -9.20 -5.44 -6.94
N LEU A 207 -9.72 -6.12 -7.96
CA LEU A 207 -10.89 -6.97 -7.85
C LEU A 207 -10.47 -8.39 -7.50
N VAL A 208 -11.02 -8.92 -6.42
CA VAL A 208 -10.94 -10.35 -6.07
C VAL A 208 -12.29 -10.99 -6.41
N ALA A 209 -12.30 -12.02 -7.26
CA ALA A 209 -13.52 -12.71 -7.66
C ALA A 209 -13.28 -14.22 -7.75
N SER A 210 -13.94 -15.00 -6.90
CA SER A 210 -13.87 -16.47 -6.89
C SER A 210 -15.14 -17.08 -6.32
N LYS A 211 -15.64 -18.17 -6.93
CA LYS A 211 -16.83 -18.97 -6.48
C LYS A 211 -18.06 -18.13 -6.11
N ASN A 212 -18.41 -17.14 -6.93
CA ASN A 212 -19.51 -16.19 -6.71
C ASN A 212 -19.34 -15.21 -5.54
N GLU A 213 -18.16 -15.17 -4.91
CA GLU A 213 -17.80 -14.17 -3.92
C GLU A 213 -16.91 -13.09 -4.55
N ARG A 214 -16.97 -11.88 -4.01
CA ARG A 214 -16.18 -10.74 -4.50
C ARG A 214 -15.72 -9.88 -3.35
N ALA A 215 -14.52 -9.31 -3.51
CA ALA A 215 -13.99 -8.23 -2.68
C ALA A 215 -13.28 -7.21 -3.57
N LEU A 216 -13.15 -6.00 -3.08
CA LEU A 216 -12.47 -4.92 -3.75
C LEU A 216 -11.45 -4.30 -2.79
N LEU A 217 -10.18 -4.25 -3.19
CA LEU A 217 -9.17 -3.40 -2.59
C LEU A 217 -9.14 -2.11 -3.39
N VAL A 218 -9.51 -1.00 -2.77
CA VAL A 218 -9.71 0.27 -3.47
C VAL A 218 -8.46 1.17 -3.48
N GLY A 219 -7.41 0.82 -2.71
CA GLY A 219 -6.26 1.70 -2.51
C GLY A 219 -6.70 3.05 -1.95
N ASP A 220 -6.09 4.13 -2.41
CA ASP A 220 -6.33 5.48 -1.91
C ASP A 220 -7.50 6.22 -2.56
N ILE A 221 -8.44 5.48 -3.19
CA ILE A 221 -9.76 6.04 -3.50
C ILE A 221 -10.51 6.39 -2.21
N LEU A 222 -10.34 5.55 -1.18
CA LEU A 222 -10.93 5.74 0.14
C LEU A 222 -9.88 5.41 1.21
N GLY A 223 -9.40 6.41 1.93
CA GLY A 223 -8.47 6.23 3.06
C GLY A 223 -9.17 5.79 4.36
N SER A 224 -10.50 5.83 4.42
CA SER A 224 -11.27 5.42 5.59
C SER A 224 -12.73 5.14 5.25
N PRO A 225 -13.45 4.33 6.08
CA PRO A 225 -14.87 4.09 5.89
C PRO A 225 -15.73 5.35 6.07
N MET A 226 -15.22 6.39 6.70
CA MET A 226 -15.92 7.67 6.88
C MET A 226 -16.19 8.37 5.54
N GLN A 227 -15.32 8.20 4.54
CA GLN A 227 -15.49 8.77 3.20
C GLN A 227 -16.59 8.07 2.39
N ALA A 228 -17.08 6.92 2.87
CA ALA A 228 -18.17 6.16 2.23
C ALA A 228 -19.55 6.37 2.90
N THR A 229 -19.68 7.33 3.84
CA THR A 229 -20.92 7.52 4.64
C THR A 229 -21.57 8.88 4.46
#